data_bbb6e45cca26e700521b04c2deb2623b
#
_entry.id   bbb6e45cca26e700521b04c2deb2623b
#
_cell.length_a   1.000
_cell.length_b   1.000
_cell.length_c   1.000
_cell.angle_alpha   90.00
_cell.angle_beta   90.00
_cell.angle_gamma   90.00
#
_symmetry.space_group_name_H-M   'P 1'
#
loop_
_entity.id
_entity.type
_entity.pdbx_description
1 polymer ?
#
loop_
_entity_poly.entity_id
_entity_poly.type
_entity_poly.pdbx_seq_one_letter_code
_entity_poly.pdbx_strand_id
1 'polypeptide(L)'
;MESIGNILYSVITEIGKEKIQSDITLNIKLSRRYILMILDRCKKIVNLGNEEYIGSFCEALLHFMLTACTLPSDRKVRFDNIDLDIVIPSLHTLRNYPEKAIVIQIVKDSKSITGARQKNITKIQPNANNLWIVTREPLLGDYVNYTVESGNNKHTTFLRRNFHDIIIDIDAFLEQTKDRSLRFFH
;
A
#
# COMPACT_ATOMS: atom_id res chain seq x y z
N MET A 1 -24.18 -3.17 -11.63
CA MET A 1 -22.98 -2.30 -11.57
C MET A 1 -21.78 -3.21 -11.53
N GLU A 2 -20.84 -3.03 -12.43
CA GLU A 2 -19.64 -3.88 -12.51
C GLU A 2 -18.77 -3.67 -11.25
N SER A 3 -18.20 -4.74 -10.70
CA SER A 3 -17.38 -4.60 -9.50
C SER A 3 -16.06 -3.90 -9.84
N ILE A 4 -15.52 -3.12 -8.90
CA ILE A 4 -14.22 -2.44 -9.08
C ILE A 4 -13.10 -3.42 -9.43
N GLY A 5 -13.15 -4.62 -8.85
CA GLY A 5 -12.21 -5.69 -9.18
C GLY A 5 -12.27 -6.11 -10.64
N ASN A 6 -13.46 -6.21 -11.22
CA ASN A 6 -13.63 -6.57 -12.64
C ASN A 6 -13.09 -5.49 -13.57
N ILE A 7 -13.37 -4.22 -13.26
CA ILE A 7 -12.87 -3.07 -14.03
C ILE A 7 -11.34 -3.02 -13.99
N LEU A 8 -10.75 -3.14 -12.80
CA LEU A 8 -9.30 -3.20 -12.64
C LEU A 8 -8.70 -4.36 -13.44
N TYR A 9 -9.29 -5.55 -13.34
CA TYR A 9 -8.82 -6.73 -14.05
C TYR A 9 -8.91 -6.55 -15.57
N SER A 10 -10.00 -5.97 -16.09
CA SER A 10 -10.15 -5.64 -17.51
C SER A 10 -9.04 -4.70 -17.98
N VAL A 11 -8.80 -3.61 -17.25
CA VAL A 11 -7.74 -2.64 -17.59
C VAL A 11 -6.35 -3.28 -17.57
N ILE A 12 -6.05 -4.12 -16.58
CA ILE A 12 -4.78 -4.85 -16.49
C ILE A 12 -4.62 -5.80 -17.69
N THR A 13 -5.70 -6.49 -18.09
CA THR A 13 -5.69 -7.41 -19.22
C THR A 13 -5.47 -6.65 -20.54
N GLU A 14 -6.10 -5.50 -20.74
CA GLU A 14 -5.89 -4.64 -21.91
C GLU A 14 -4.46 -4.10 -22.02
N ILE A 15 -3.83 -3.76 -20.91
CA ILE A 15 -2.42 -3.33 -20.88
C ILE A 15 -1.48 -4.51 -21.17
N GLY A 16 -1.89 -5.72 -20.79
CA GLY A 16 -1.13 -6.96 -20.86
C GLY A 16 -0.49 -7.31 -19.53
N LYS A 17 -1.10 -8.24 -18.81
CA LYS A 17 -0.66 -8.68 -17.48
C LYS A 17 0.79 -9.18 -17.51
N GLU A 18 1.14 -10.02 -18.48
CA GLU A 18 2.47 -10.61 -18.63
C GLU A 18 3.52 -9.53 -18.96
N LYS A 19 3.14 -8.53 -19.76
CA LYS A 19 3.99 -7.39 -20.06
C LYS A 19 4.30 -6.58 -18.81
N ILE A 20 3.28 -6.24 -18.01
CA ILE A 20 3.46 -5.53 -16.74
C ILE A 20 4.45 -6.32 -15.87
N GLN A 21 4.21 -7.62 -15.71
CA GLN A 21 5.00 -8.49 -14.84
C GLN A 21 6.46 -8.60 -15.31
N SER A 22 6.69 -8.78 -16.61
CA SER A 22 8.02 -8.81 -17.20
C SER A 22 8.77 -7.49 -17.02
N ASP A 23 8.14 -6.36 -17.32
CA ASP A 23 8.75 -5.04 -17.24
C ASP A 23 9.17 -4.69 -15.80
N ILE A 24 8.29 -4.94 -14.82
CA ILE A 24 8.57 -4.62 -13.40
C ILE A 24 9.56 -5.59 -12.77
N THR A 25 9.64 -6.84 -13.23
CA THR A 25 10.66 -7.81 -12.79
C THR A 25 12.05 -7.34 -13.23
N LEU A 26 12.16 -6.76 -14.43
CA LEU A 26 13.42 -6.20 -14.93
C LEU A 26 13.78 -4.87 -14.23
N ASN A 27 12.79 -4.04 -13.94
CA ASN A 27 12.98 -2.76 -13.29
C ASN A 27 11.76 -2.37 -12.46
N ILE A 28 11.85 -2.56 -11.15
CA ILE A 28 10.76 -2.28 -10.22
C ILE A 28 10.29 -0.82 -10.25
N LYS A 29 11.13 0.13 -10.66
CA LYS A 29 10.76 1.55 -10.78
C LYS A 29 9.68 1.79 -11.83
N LEU A 30 9.48 0.85 -12.77
CA LEU A 30 8.38 0.89 -13.75
C LEU A 30 7.01 0.67 -13.10
N SER A 31 6.95 0.14 -11.87
CA SER A 31 5.71 0.01 -11.10
C SER A 31 4.97 1.34 -10.97
N ARG A 32 5.70 2.45 -10.72
CA ARG A 32 5.13 3.81 -10.69
C ARG A 32 4.35 4.14 -11.97
N ARG A 33 4.96 3.89 -13.13
CA ARG A 33 4.33 4.15 -14.43
C ARG A 33 3.06 3.32 -14.62
N TYR A 34 3.12 2.04 -14.27
CA TYR A 34 1.96 1.15 -14.42
C TYR A 34 0.82 1.52 -13.47
N ILE A 35 1.13 1.84 -12.21
CA ILE A 35 0.12 2.31 -11.25
C ILE A 35 -0.59 3.57 -11.78
N LEU A 36 0.16 4.56 -12.26
CA LEU A 36 -0.41 5.79 -12.84
C LEU A 36 -1.26 5.50 -14.08
N MET A 37 -0.79 4.63 -14.98
CA MET A 37 -1.52 4.26 -16.20
C MET A 37 -2.83 3.54 -15.87
N ILE A 38 -2.81 2.60 -14.93
CA ILE A 38 -4.00 1.85 -14.50
C ILE A 38 -4.99 2.79 -13.82
N LEU A 39 -4.52 3.65 -12.91
CA LEU A 39 -5.34 4.69 -12.26
C LEU A 39 -6.05 5.59 -13.26
N ASP A 40 -5.31 6.12 -14.23
CA ASP A 40 -5.87 7.02 -15.25
C ASP A 40 -6.95 6.33 -16.11
N ARG A 41 -6.69 5.08 -16.54
CA ARG A 41 -7.67 4.30 -17.31
C ARG A 41 -8.92 3.98 -16.50
N CYS A 42 -8.76 3.54 -15.24
CA CYS A 42 -9.90 3.23 -14.39
C CYS A 42 -10.74 4.47 -14.07
N LYS A 43 -10.10 5.64 -13.86
CA LYS A 43 -10.81 6.92 -13.65
C LYS A 43 -11.69 7.33 -14.84
N LYS A 44 -11.33 6.93 -16.06
CA LYS A 44 -12.14 7.21 -17.27
C LYS A 44 -13.37 6.30 -17.38
N ILE A 45 -13.33 5.11 -16.77
CA ILE A 45 -14.42 4.12 -16.83
C ILE A 45 -15.39 4.32 -15.68
N VAL A 46 -14.87 4.64 -14.50
CA VAL A 46 -15.66 4.74 -13.25
C VAL A 46 -15.38 6.09 -12.59
N ASN A 47 -16.46 6.71 -12.08
CA ASN A 47 -16.29 7.84 -11.18
C ASN A 47 -15.75 7.34 -9.83
N LEU A 48 -14.43 7.41 -9.66
CA LEU A 48 -13.72 7.09 -8.40
C LEU A 48 -13.93 8.19 -7.33
N GLY A 49 -14.97 9.03 -7.47
CA GLY A 49 -15.27 10.14 -6.55
C GLY A 49 -15.70 9.71 -5.14
N ASN A 50 -16.01 8.43 -4.93
CA ASN A 50 -16.38 7.88 -3.63
C ASN A 50 -15.15 7.27 -2.93
N GLU A 51 -14.95 7.58 -1.64
CA GLU A 51 -13.84 7.07 -0.83
C GLU A 51 -13.80 5.54 -0.78
N GLU A 52 -14.97 4.89 -0.64
CA GLU A 52 -15.08 3.44 -0.60
C GLU A 52 -14.59 2.80 -1.90
N TYR A 53 -14.92 3.41 -3.05
CA TYR A 53 -14.48 2.94 -4.35
C TYR A 53 -12.97 3.08 -4.51
N ILE A 54 -12.39 4.21 -4.14
CA ILE A 54 -10.94 4.44 -4.19
C ILE A 54 -10.21 3.48 -3.24
N GLY A 55 -10.68 3.32 -2.02
CA GLY A 55 -10.06 2.40 -1.07
C GLY A 55 -10.05 0.95 -1.57
N SER A 56 -11.19 0.47 -2.08
CA SER A 56 -11.30 -0.88 -2.65
C SER A 56 -10.43 -1.06 -3.90
N PHE A 57 -10.34 -0.01 -4.74
CA PHE A 57 -9.45 0.02 -5.89
C PHE A 57 -7.97 -0.06 -5.48
N CYS A 58 -7.53 0.76 -4.51
CA CYS A 58 -6.17 0.75 -4.01
C CYS A 58 -5.78 -0.61 -3.42
N GLU A 59 -6.69 -1.25 -2.67
CA GLU A 59 -6.48 -2.59 -2.13
C GLU A 59 -6.25 -3.60 -3.24
N ALA A 60 -7.12 -3.63 -4.24
CA ALA A 60 -7.01 -4.57 -5.36
C ALA A 60 -5.76 -4.32 -6.21
N LEU A 61 -5.45 -3.04 -6.50
CA LEU A 61 -4.26 -2.68 -7.28
C LEU A 61 -2.97 -3.01 -6.52
N LEU A 62 -2.90 -2.68 -5.23
CA LEU A 62 -1.72 -2.98 -4.41
C LEU A 62 -1.50 -4.50 -4.32
N HIS A 63 -2.58 -5.26 -4.16
CA HIS A 63 -2.54 -6.71 -4.21
C HIS A 63 -1.94 -7.25 -5.52
N PHE A 64 -2.42 -6.74 -6.66
CA PHE A 64 -1.89 -7.11 -7.97
C PHE A 64 -0.40 -6.77 -8.09
N MET A 65 -0.02 -5.55 -7.71
CA MET A 65 1.36 -5.07 -7.84
C MET A 65 2.34 -5.83 -6.95
N LEU A 66 1.99 -6.12 -5.70
CA LEU A 66 2.81 -6.93 -4.79
C LEU A 66 3.05 -8.33 -5.35
N THR A 67 2.00 -8.95 -5.92
CA THR A 67 2.11 -10.26 -6.56
C THR A 67 2.97 -10.20 -7.83
N ALA A 68 2.76 -9.19 -8.67
CA ALA A 68 3.50 -9.03 -9.93
C ALA A 68 4.99 -8.72 -9.71
N CYS A 69 5.33 -7.98 -8.64
CA CYS A 69 6.71 -7.70 -8.22
C CYS A 69 7.33 -8.82 -7.36
N THR A 70 6.60 -9.90 -7.08
CA THR A 70 7.05 -10.99 -6.18
C THR A 70 7.49 -10.50 -4.80
N LEU A 71 6.92 -9.40 -4.32
CA LEU A 71 7.23 -8.87 -3.00
C LEU A 71 6.48 -9.66 -1.92
N PRO A 72 7.17 -10.14 -0.87
CA PRO A 72 6.54 -10.93 0.19
C PRO A 72 5.54 -10.06 0.97
N SER A 73 4.34 -10.60 1.19
CA SER A 73 3.28 -9.92 1.93
C SER A 73 2.24 -10.88 2.45
N ASP A 74 1.76 -10.64 3.66
CA ASP A 74 0.56 -11.27 4.20
C ASP A 74 -0.60 -10.27 4.13
N ARG A 75 -1.80 -10.74 3.73
CA ARG A 75 -2.96 -9.88 3.49
C ARG A 75 -4.18 -10.36 4.23
N LYS A 76 -5.02 -9.38 4.69
CA LYS A 76 -6.24 -9.67 5.46
C LYS A 76 -5.95 -10.61 6.63
N VAL A 77 -4.90 -10.29 7.36
CA VAL A 77 -4.46 -11.08 8.52
C VAL A 77 -4.97 -10.48 9.82
N ARG A 78 -5.05 -11.31 10.85
CA ARG A 78 -5.47 -10.89 12.18
C ARG A 78 -4.30 -11.01 13.16
N PHE A 79 -4.07 -9.91 13.88
CA PHE A 79 -3.09 -9.84 14.96
C PHE A 79 -3.79 -9.35 16.23
N ASP A 80 -3.82 -10.16 17.28
CA ASP A 80 -4.44 -9.83 18.59
C ASP A 80 -5.85 -9.21 18.46
N ASN A 81 -6.72 -9.86 17.68
CA ASN A 81 -8.08 -9.42 17.34
C ASN A 81 -8.19 -8.11 16.54
N ILE A 82 -7.08 -7.64 15.96
CA ILE A 82 -7.06 -6.49 15.07
C ILE A 82 -6.84 -6.98 13.64
N ASP A 83 -7.76 -6.57 12.74
CA ASP A 83 -7.65 -6.90 11.32
C ASP A 83 -6.67 -5.93 10.65
N LEU A 84 -5.65 -6.49 9.99
CA LEU A 84 -4.63 -5.78 9.24
C LEU A 84 -4.82 -6.05 7.75
N ASP A 85 -4.80 -4.99 6.93
CA ASP A 85 -5.03 -5.14 5.48
C ASP A 85 -3.82 -5.80 4.81
N ILE A 86 -2.60 -5.30 5.06
CA ILE A 86 -1.36 -5.85 4.50
C ILE A 86 -0.23 -5.72 5.52
N VAL A 87 0.59 -6.76 5.61
CA VAL A 87 1.83 -6.80 6.41
C VAL A 87 3.00 -7.22 5.51
N ILE A 88 4.08 -6.45 5.53
CA ILE A 88 5.32 -6.69 4.77
C ILE A 88 6.47 -6.98 5.76
N PRO A 89 7.27 -8.01 5.58
CA PRO A 89 7.14 -9.08 4.60
C PRO A 89 6.11 -10.12 5.04
N SER A 90 5.82 -10.26 6.34
CA SER A 90 4.90 -11.26 6.90
C SER A 90 4.44 -10.93 8.31
N LEU A 91 3.32 -11.53 8.71
CA LEU A 91 2.81 -11.48 10.09
C LEU A 91 3.81 -12.07 11.10
N HIS A 92 4.54 -13.11 10.70
CA HIS A 92 5.60 -13.69 11.53
C HIS A 92 6.70 -12.66 11.84
N THR A 93 7.14 -11.91 10.82
CA THR A 93 8.13 -10.84 11.02
C THR A 93 7.59 -9.73 11.92
N LEU A 94 6.35 -9.31 11.70
CA LEU A 94 5.72 -8.29 12.55
C LEU A 94 5.67 -8.70 14.02
N ARG A 95 5.38 -9.98 14.30
CA ARG A 95 5.31 -10.49 15.69
C ARG A 95 6.65 -10.51 16.41
N ASN A 96 7.70 -10.89 15.70
CA ASN A 96 9.00 -11.13 16.31
C ASN A 96 9.97 -9.94 16.18
N TYR A 97 9.82 -9.17 15.11
CA TYR A 97 10.72 -8.07 14.73
C TYR A 97 9.94 -6.92 14.10
N PRO A 98 9.09 -6.21 14.88
CA PRO A 98 8.20 -5.17 14.31
C PRO A 98 8.97 -4.06 13.59
N GLU A 99 10.21 -3.79 13.99
CA GLU A 99 11.07 -2.81 13.31
C GLU A 99 11.47 -3.24 11.89
N LYS A 100 11.35 -4.53 11.55
CA LYS A 100 11.60 -5.11 10.22
C LYS A 100 10.32 -5.37 9.43
N ALA A 101 9.20 -4.88 9.90
CA ALA A 101 7.91 -5.06 9.24
C ALA A 101 7.22 -3.73 8.99
N ILE A 102 6.47 -3.65 7.88
CA ILE A 102 5.54 -2.56 7.58
C ILE A 102 4.12 -3.07 7.79
N VAL A 103 3.27 -2.25 8.40
CA VAL A 103 1.82 -2.44 8.43
C VAL A 103 1.19 -1.41 7.49
N ILE A 104 0.42 -1.87 6.50
CA ILE A 104 -0.30 -1.00 5.58
C ILE A 104 -1.79 -1.15 5.86
N GLN A 105 -2.47 -0.02 6.08
CA GLN A 105 -3.92 0.07 6.24
C GLN A 105 -4.52 0.92 5.12
N ILE A 106 -5.64 0.47 4.56
CA ILE A 106 -6.31 1.15 3.45
C ILE A 106 -7.64 1.72 3.94
N VAL A 107 -7.76 3.04 3.86
CA VAL A 107 -8.98 3.74 4.27
C VAL A 107 -10.01 3.63 3.19
N LYS A 108 -11.12 2.94 3.49
CA LYS A 108 -12.27 2.79 2.58
C LYS A 108 -13.38 3.79 2.86
N ASP A 109 -13.43 4.31 4.08
CA ASP A 109 -14.32 5.39 4.48
C ASP A 109 -13.69 6.20 5.61
N SER A 110 -14.17 7.42 5.83
CA SER A 110 -13.70 8.31 6.89
C SER A 110 -13.93 7.74 8.32
N LYS A 111 -14.81 6.73 8.46
CA LYS A 111 -15.10 6.04 9.73
C LYS A 111 -14.15 4.86 9.97
N SER A 112 -13.49 4.36 8.95
CA SER A 112 -12.61 3.18 9.04
C SER A 112 -11.32 3.44 9.83
N ILE A 113 -10.92 4.72 9.96
CA ILE A 113 -9.89 5.14 10.92
C ILE A 113 -10.56 5.86 12.09
N THR A 114 -11.20 5.12 12.96
CA THR A 114 -11.57 5.64 14.28
C THR A 114 -10.30 5.76 15.13
N GLY A 115 -10.24 6.79 16.01
CA GLY A 115 -9.10 6.96 16.93
C GLY A 115 -8.80 5.71 17.77
N ALA A 116 -9.80 4.88 18.07
CA ALA A 116 -9.64 3.60 18.75
C ALA A 116 -8.88 2.57 17.87
N ARG A 117 -9.22 2.43 16.59
CA ARG A 117 -8.54 1.51 15.65
C ARG A 117 -7.09 1.96 15.45
N GLN A 118 -6.86 3.24 15.27
CA GLN A 118 -5.52 3.79 15.10
C GLN A 118 -4.65 3.52 16.34
N LYS A 119 -5.16 3.77 17.57
CA LYS A 119 -4.46 3.46 18.82
C LYS A 119 -4.10 1.98 18.96
N ASN A 120 -4.95 1.09 18.49
CA ASN A 120 -4.69 -0.34 18.53
C ASN A 120 -3.60 -0.75 17.54
N ILE A 121 -3.62 -0.20 16.32
CA ILE A 121 -2.60 -0.48 15.31
C ILE A 121 -1.23 0.06 15.74
N THR A 122 -1.15 1.23 16.36
CA THR A 122 0.11 1.78 16.88
C THR A 122 0.72 0.94 18.01
N LYS A 123 -0.09 0.16 18.75
CA LYS A 123 0.45 -0.82 19.70
C LYS A 123 1.13 -2.01 19.02
N ILE A 124 0.61 -2.42 17.85
CA ILE A 124 1.16 -3.52 17.07
C ILE A 124 2.41 -3.07 16.30
N GLN A 125 2.36 -1.88 15.71
CA GLN A 125 3.47 -1.25 15.00
C GLN A 125 3.82 0.08 15.67
N PRO A 126 4.74 0.05 16.66
CA PRO A 126 5.11 1.26 17.40
C PRO A 126 5.98 2.24 16.62
N ASN A 127 6.62 1.76 15.53
CA ASN A 127 7.41 2.63 14.66
C ASN A 127 6.49 3.31 13.63
N ALA A 128 6.25 4.60 13.82
CA ALA A 128 5.41 5.41 12.94
C ALA A 128 5.88 5.40 11.46
N ASN A 129 7.19 5.26 11.20
CA ASN A 129 7.74 5.15 9.85
C ASN A 129 7.37 3.83 9.16
N ASN A 130 7.00 2.82 9.92
CA ASN A 130 6.61 1.50 9.44
C ASN A 130 5.08 1.30 9.46
N LEU A 131 4.32 2.29 9.91
CA LEU A 131 2.87 2.33 9.80
C LEU A 131 2.49 3.18 8.60
N TRP A 132 1.96 2.55 7.55
CA TRP A 132 1.61 3.21 6.29
C TRP A 132 0.09 3.21 6.11
N ILE A 133 -0.47 4.38 5.87
CA ILE A 133 -1.91 4.55 5.69
C ILE A 133 -2.16 5.04 4.26
N VAL A 134 -2.95 4.29 3.50
CA VAL A 134 -3.37 4.64 2.14
C VAL A 134 -4.72 5.34 2.20
N THR A 135 -4.78 6.54 1.64
CA THR A 135 -5.97 7.39 1.64
C THR A 135 -6.21 8.03 0.27
N ARG A 136 -7.42 8.49 0.04
CA ARG A 136 -7.71 9.33 -1.12
C ARG A 136 -6.96 10.66 -1.03
N GLU A 137 -7.20 11.38 0.06
CA GLU A 137 -6.64 12.69 0.36
C GLU A 137 -5.74 12.63 1.60
N PRO A 138 -4.85 13.61 1.79
CA PRO A 138 -3.98 13.63 2.95
C PRO A 138 -4.72 13.65 4.28
N LEU A 139 -4.28 12.79 5.20
CA LEU A 139 -4.71 12.77 6.60
C LEU A 139 -3.55 13.14 7.52
N LEU A 140 -3.89 13.84 8.62
CA LEU A 140 -2.94 14.18 9.69
C LEU A 140 -2.79 12.99 10.65
N GLY A 141 -1.55 12.65 11.03
CA GLY A 141 -1.28 11.60 12.02
C GLY A 141 0.19 11.20 12.06
N ASP A 142 0.55 10.43 13.09
CA ASP A 142 1.90 9.88 13.28
C ASP A 142 2.04 8.58 12.50
N TYR A 143 2.12 8.67 11.18
CA TYR A 143 2.28 7.57 10.23
C TYR A 143 2.72 8.08 8.86
N VAL A 144 3.18 7.20 7.99
CA VAL A 144 3.44 7.54 6.59
C VAL A 144 2.12 7.49 5.82
N ASN A 145 1.71 8.63 5.23
CA ASN A 145 0.46 8.70 4.48
C ASN A 145 0.71 8.65 2.98
N TYR A 146 0.22 7.59 2.33
CA TYR A 146 0.20 7.45 0.88
C TYR A 146 -1.13 7.94 0.32
N THR A 147 -1.10 8.95 -0.55
CA THR A 147 -2.31 9.56 -1.12
C THR A 147 -2.43 9.31 -2.62
N VAL A 148 -3.65 9.01 -3.06
CA VAL A 148 -3.98 8.80 -4.48
C VAL A 148 -4.13 10.12 -5.21
N GLU A 149 -4.67 11.13 -4.55
CA GLU A 149 -4.88 12.47 -5.08
C GLU A 149 -3.91 13.46 -4.44
N SER A 150 -3.32 14.28 -5.27
CA SER A 150 -2.47 15.39 -4.81
C SER A 150 -3.37 16.53 -4.33
N GLY A 151 -3.78 16.49 -3.08
CA GLY A 151 -4.53 17.63 -2.47
C GLY A 151 -3.66 18.88 -2.42
N ASN A 152 -4.23 20.03 -2.74
CA ASN A 152 -3.58 21.35 -2.67
C ASN A 152 -3.35 21.86 -1.22
N ASN A 153 -3.57 21.03 -0.21
CA ASN A 153 -3.43 21.44 1.18
C ASN A 153 -1.97 21.68 1.55
N LYS A 154 -1.63 22.95 1.75
CA LYS A 154 -0.32 23.45 2.16
C LYS A 154 0.12 23.02 3.59
N HIS A 155 -0.75 22.34 4.34
CA HIS A 155 -0.42 21.77 5.65
C HIS A 155 0.08 20.35 5.46
N THR A 156 1.32 20.21 5.01
CA THR A 156 1.95 18.92 4.80
C THR A 156 2.44 18.34 6.12
N THR A 157 1.90 17.19 6.48
CA THR A 157 2.60 16.27 7.40
C THR A 157 3.92 15.84 6.78
N PHE A 158 4.99 15.77 7.56
CA PHE A 158 6.35 15.45 7.12
C PHE A 158 6.49 14.07 6.42
N LEU A 159 5.48 13.21 6.51
CA LEU A 159 5.51 11.81 6.05
C LEU A 159 4.52 11.53 4.92
N ARG A 160 4.15 12.53 4.13
CA ARG A 160 3.26 12.34 2.97
C ARG A 160 4.02 11.82 1.76
N ARG A 161 3.46 10.79 1.09
CA ARG A 161 3.98 10.19 -0.15
C ARG A 161 2.86 9.94 -1.16
N ASN A 162 3.22 9.76 -2.42
CA ASN A 162 2.25 9.43 -3.45
C ASN A 162 2.02 7.92 -3.51
N PHE A 163 0.77 7.51 -3.67
CA PHE A 163 0.41 6.08 -3.75
C PHE A 163 1.18 5.32 -4.84
N HIS A 164 1.46 5.98 -5.96
CA HIS A 164 2.20 5.33 -7.06
C HIS A 164 3.67 5.03 -6.74
N ASP A 165 4.22 5.52 -5.64
CA ASP A 165 5.58 5.21 -5.18
C ASP A 165 5.64 4.04 -4.21
N ILE A 166 4.51 3.58 -3.68
CA ILE A 166 4.43 2.62 -2.57
C ILE A 166 5.20 1.32 -2.83
N ILE A 167 5.19 0.80 -4.06
CA ILE A 167 5.90 -0.44 -4.42
C ILE A 167 7.42 -0.25 -4.37
N ILE A 168 7.91 0.88 -4.87
CA ILE A 168 9.35 1.23 -4.85
C ILE A 168 9.81 1.39 -3.40
N ASP A 169 8.99 2.01 -2.56
CA ASP A 169 9.31 2.23 -1.16
C ASP A 169 9.29 0.92 -0.35
N ILE A 170 8.37 -0.02 -0.68
CA ILE A 170 8.36 -1.38 -0.10
C ILE A 170 9.65 -2.12 -0.45
N ASP A 171 10.03 -2.11 -1.72
CA ASP A 171 11.26 -2.76 -2.19
C ASP A 171 12.49 -2.20 -1.48
N ALA A 172 12.63 -0.88 -1.42
CA ALA A 172 13.71 -0.20 -0.72
C ALA A 172 13.77 -0.56 0.77
N PHE A 173 12.61 -0.67 1.44
CA PHE A 173 12.53 -1.10 2.83
C PHE A 173 13.01 -2.54 3.02
N LEU A 174 12.58 -3.45 2.14
CA LEU A 174 12.98 -4.86 2.20
C LEU A 174 14.47 -5.02 1.99
N GLU A 175 15.08 -4.31 1.05
CA GLU A 175 16.52 -4.32 0.84
C GLU A 175 17.29 -3.80 2.07
N GLN A 176 16.88 -2.67 2.65
CA GLN A 176 17.49 -2.14 3.87
C GLN A 176 17.43 -3.11 5.07
N THR A 177 16.33 -3.86 5.20
CA THR A 177 16.17 -4.82 6.30
C THR A 177 17.01 -6.08 6.10
N LYS A 178 17.24 -6.52 4.85
CA LYS A 178 18.16 -7.59 4.51
C LYS A 178 19.61 -7.21 4.86
N ASP A 179 20.05 -6.04 4.43
CA ASP A 179 21.42 -5.56 4.69
C ASP A 179 21.72 -5.44 6.19
N ARG A 180 20.75 -4.96 6.99
CA ARG A 180 20.90 -4.91 8.44
C ARG A 180 21.01 -6.30 9.06
N SER A 181 20.31 -7.29 8.52
CA SER A 181 20.38 -8.67 9.03
C SER A 181 21.75 -9.31 8.78
N LEU A 182 22.42 -9.01 7.67
CA LEU A 182 23.75 -9.52 7.35
C LEU A 182 24.86 -8.93 8.24
N ARG A 183 24.69 -7.70 8.75
CA ARG A 183 25.67 -7.04 9.62
C ARG A 183 25.74 -7.61 11.05
N PHE A 184 24.78 -8.40 11.47
CA PHE A 184 24.78 -9.03 12.80
C PHE A 184 25.46 -10.40 12.85
N PHE A 185 25.98 -10.87 11.72
CA PHE A 185 26.68 -12.16 11.60
C PHE A 185 28.19 -12.03 11.35
N HIS A 186 28.79 -10.86 11.63
CA HIS A 186 30.23 -10.62 11.56
C HIS A 186 30.80 -10.20 12.91
#